data_43d0f7c55235df811639449f44a85d1d
#
_entry.id   43d0f7c55235df811639449f44a85d1d
#
_cell.length_a   1.000
_cell.length_b   1.000
_cell.length_c   1.000
_cell.angle_alpha   90.00
_cell.angle_beta   90.00
_cell.angle_gamma   90.00
#
_symmetry.space_group_name_H-M   'P 1'
#
loop_
_entity.id
_entity.type
_entity.pdbx_description
1 polymer ?
#
loop_
_entity_poly.entity_id
_entity_poly.type
_entity_poly.pdbx_seq_one_letter_code
_entity_poly.pdbx_strand_id
1 'polypeptide(L)'
;LVFQTAVRLPIDIDITDNKYGLRIDSEGLCYATLNLPEYLNVDIIKQGFMEDYIEPKKDERYFLGVTPNIYRLTGFQRFKSIRQKLAVNGALNMPEGYTALVSLPTGGGKSLITQTMAYQKKDGLTITVVPTVSLAMDQVRVAKDNIRVASKAEIACYYSDLASEEKRSIIDRIKNRKLRLLFISP
;
A
#
# COMPACT_ATOMS: atom_id res chain seq x y z
N LEU A 1 -1.43 4.31 15.97
CA LEU A 1 -2.85 4.10 15.66
C LEU A 1 -3.08 2.60 15.60
N VAL A 2 -3.53 2.04 16.72
CA VAL A 2 -4.04 0.66 16.76
C VAL A 2 -5.41 0.71 16.11
N PHE A 3 -5.55 0.10 14.93
CA PHE A 3 -6.87 -0.11 14.36
C PHE A 3 -7.53 -1.19 15.21
N GLN A 4 -8.52 -0.82 15.98
CA GLN A 4 -9.38 -1.79 16.67
C GLN A 4 -10.29 -2.43 15.62
N THR A 5 -9.81 -3.49 15.00
CA THR A 5 -10.64 -4.31 14.12
C THR A 5 -11.17 -5.45 14.95
N ALA A 6 -12.48 -5.50 15.14
CA ALA A 6 -13.13 -6.63 15.77
C ALA A 6 -13.20 -7.81 14.77
N VAL A 7 -12.81 -8.98 15.21
CA VAL A 7 -12.84 -10.20 14.40
C VAL A 7 -13.66 -11.25 15.13
N ARG A 8 -14.62 -11.88 14.44
CA ARG A 8 -15.31 -13.06 14.97
C ARG A 8 -14.42 -14.28 14.77
N LEU A 9 -13.97 -14.87 15.86
CA LEU A 9 -13.15 -16.08 15.79
C LEU A 9 -14.05 -17.30 15.54
N PRO A 10 -13.68 -18.21 14.61
CA PRO A 10 -14.50 -19.38 14.25
C PRO A 10 -14.39 -20.54 15.24
N ILE A 11 -13.63 -20.40 16.33
CA ILE A 11 -13.32 -21.50 17.26
C ILE A 11 -13.49 -20.99 18.69
N ASP A 12 -13.94 -21.86 19.60
CA ASP A 12 -13.92 -21.66 21.05
C ASP A 12 -12.47 -21.58 21.55
N ILE A 13 -11.87 -20.42 21.40
CA ILE A 13 -10.58 -20.12 22.02
C ILE A 13 -10.90 -19.51 23.38
N ASP A 14 -10.41 -20.15 24.43
CA ASP A 14 -10.46 -19.57 25.78
C ASP A 14 -9.54 -18.34 25.85
N ILE A 15 -10.12 -17.18 25.64
CA ILE A 15 -9.44 -15.87 25.71
C ILE A 15 -9.80 -15.23 27.05
N THR A 16 -9.64 -15.97 28.13
CA THR A 16 -9.81 -15.40 29.47
C THR A 16 -8.64 -14.49 29.81
N ASP A 17 -8.94 -13.36 30.42
CA ASP A 17 -8.01 -12.46 31.11
C ASP A 17 -6.85 -11.90 30.29
N ASN A 18 -7.08 -11.53 29.03
CA ASN A 18 -6.05 -10.89 28.18
C ASN A 18 -4.81 -11.77 27.96
N LYS A 19 -4.94 -13.10 28.09
CA LYS A 19 -3.83 -14.05 28.01
C LYS A 19 -2.97 -13.91 26.74
N TYR A 20 -3.58 -13.51 25.63
CA TYR A 20 -2.90 -13.32 24.34
C TYR A 20 -2.92 -11.87 23.85
N GLY A 21 -3.17 -10.90 24.70
CA GLY A 21 -3.38 -9.50 24.27
C GLY A 21 -4.71 -9.30 23.54
N LEU A 22 -5.68 -10.20 23.78
CA LEU A 22 -6.99 -10.19 23.15
C LEU A 22 -8.08 -10.17 24.22
N ARG A 23 -9.22 -9.59 23.91
CA ARG A 23 -10.45 -9.66 24.71
C ARG A 23 -11.65 -9.98 23.82
N ILE A 24 -12.63 -10.66 24.35
CA ILE A 24 -13.93 -10.89 23.72
C ILE A 24 -14.96 -10.02 24.42
N ASP A 25 -15.84 -9.36 23.69
CA ASP A 25 -16.98 -8.65 24.23
C ASP A 25 -18.19 -9.57 24.44
N SER A 26 -19.28 -9.00 24.95
CA SER A 26 -20.55 -9.71 25.19
C SER A 26 -21.23 -10.24 23.91
N GLU A 27 -20.82 -9.75 22.73
CA GLU A 27 -21.34 -10.17 21.45
C GLU A 27 -20.48 -11.24 20.77
N GLY A 28 -19.40 -11.66 21.42
CA GLY A 28 -18.45 -12.66 20.90
C GLY A 28 -17.47 -12.09 19.87
N LEU A 29 -17.30 -10.76 19.85
CA LEU A 29 -16.31 -10.10 19.00
C LEU A 29 -14.97 -9.99 19.72
N CYS A 30 -13.90 -10.35 19.02
CA CYS A 30 -12.55 -10.33 19.55
C CYS A 30 -11.83 -9.03 19.18
N TYR A 31 -11.22 -8.40 20.16
CA TYR A 31 -10.46 -7.16 20.04
C TYR A 31 -9.04 -7.36 20.53
N ALA A 32 -8.07 -6.73 19.86
CA ALA A 32 -6.74 -6.57 20.42
C ALA A 32 -6.78 -5.60 21.61
N THR A 33 -6.07 -5.94 22.68
CA THR A 33 -5.92 -5.05 23.84
C THR A 33 -4.60 -4.28 23.75
N LEU A 34 -4.53 -3.13 24.43
CA LEU A 34 -3.30 -2.36 24.59
C LEU A 34 -2.36 -2.98 25.64
N ASN A 35 -2.85 -3.94 26.41
CA ASN A 35 -2.07 -4.60 27.44
C ASN A 35 -1.23 -5.73 26.82
N LEU A 36 0.02 -5.83 27.23
CA LEU A 36 0.84 -6.98 26.87
C LEU A 36 0.25 -8.27 27.44
N PRO A 37 0.21 -9.36 26.64
CA PRO A 37 -0.15 -10.67 27.16
C PRO A 37 0.78 -11.06 28.29
N GLU A 38 0.30 -11.89 29.21
CA GLU A 38 1.02 -12.27 30.43
C GLU A 38 2.43 -12.82 30.17
N TYR A 39 2.59 -13.63 29.13
CA TYR A 39 3.88 -14.21 28.75
C TYR A 39 4.89 -13.19 28.18
N LEU A 40 4.43 -12.02 27.75
CA LEU A 40 5.27 -10.89 27.31
C LEU A 40 5.39 -9.80 28.42
N ASN A 41 4.72 -9.98 29.54
CA ASN A 41 4.61 -9.01 30.61
C ASN A 41 5.82 -9.06 31.56
N VAL A 42 7.04 -9.22 30.99
CA VAL A 42 8.32 -9.18 31.72
C VAL A 42 8.96 -7.81 31.56
N ASP A 43 9.65 -7.35 32.61
CA ASP A 43 10.16 -5.97 32.66
C ASP A 43 11.07 -5.59 31.49
N ILE A 44 11.91 -6.51 31.03
CA ILE A 44 12.79 -6.29 29.86
C ILE A 44 11.96 -6.05 28.58
N ILE A 45 10.87 -6.79 28.40
CA ILE A 45 9.99 -6.63 27.23
C ILE A 45 9.15 -5.36 27.35
N LYS A 46 8.69 -5.03 28.58
CA LYS A 46 7.98 -3.77 28.83
C LYS A 46 8.87 -2.57 28.52
N GLN A 47 10.10 -2.55 29.01
CA GLN A 47 11.04 -1.47 28.72
C GLN A 47 11.35 -1.36 27.23
N GLY A 48 11.68 -2.46 26.55
CA GLY A 48 12.00 -2.44 25.13
C GLY A 48 10.84 -2.10 24.21
N PHE A 49 9.61 -2.52 24.56
CA PHE A 49 8.44 -2.30 23.70
C PHE A 49 7.65 -1.04 24.04
N MET A 50 7.51 -0.71 25.34
CA MET A 50 6.63 0.37 25.75
C MET A 50 7.34 1.72 25.72
N GLU A 51 8.61 1.81 26.09
CA GLU A 51 9.35 3.08 26.02
C GLU A 51 9.61 3.51 24.58
N ASP A 52 9.95 2.59 23.69
CA ASP A 52 10.18 2.90 22.27
C ASP A 52 8.89 3.11 21.48
N TYR A 53 7.76 2.57 21.94
CA TYR A 53 6.48 2.64 21.22
C TYR A 53 5.57 3.79 21.67
N ILE A 54 5.66 4.21 22.93
CA ILE A 54 4.78 5.26 23.51
C ILE A 54 5.37 6.65 23.33
N GLU A 55 6.67 6.79 23.36
CA GLU A 55 7.36 8.03 23.03
C GLU A 55 8.30 7.83 21.85
N PRO A 56 7.84 7.94 20.61
CA PRO A 56 8.77 8.06 19.50
C PRO A 56 9.61 9.31 19.74
N LYS A 57 10.86 9.14 20.14
CA LYS A 57 11.81 10.24 20.24
C LYS A 57 11.73 11.04 18.97
N LYS A 58 11.34 12.32 19.04
CA LYS A 58 11.06 13.19 17.90
C LYS A 58 12.22 13.28 16.89
N ASP A 59 13.41 12.87 17.25
CA ASP A 59 14.63 12.98 16.46
C ASP A 59 15.17 11.67 15.89
N GLU A 60 14.67 10.50 16.28
CA GLU A 60 15.04 9.25 15.62
C GLU A 60 14.21 9.12 14.35
N ARG A 61 14.81 9.50 13.24
CA ARG A 61 14.28 9.23 11.89
C ARG A 61 14.29 7.72 11.70
N TYR A 62 13.20 7.05 12.04
CA TYR A 62 13.04 5.64 11.73
C TYR A 62 13.35 5.41 10.25
N PHE A 63 14.35 4.59 9.99
CA PHE A 63 14.68 4.21 8.63
C PHE A 63 13.57 3.27 8.12
N LEU A 64 12.58 3.85 7.44
CA LEU A 64 11.49 3.12 6.82
C LEU A 64 11.95 2.52 5.49
N GLY A 65 12.84 1.55 5.55
CA GLY A 65 13.34 0.88 4.36
C GLY A 65 12.23 0.30 3.50
N VAL A 66 12.39 0.43 2.18
CA VAL A 66 11.51 -0.25 1.22
C VAL A 66 11.92 -1.71 1.08
N THR A 67 11.00 -2.55 0.56
CA THR A 67 11.33 -3.93 0.22
C THR A 67 12.30 -3.98 -0.98
N PRO A 68 13.11 -5.05 -1.12
CA PRO A 68 14.04 -5.20 -2.26
C PRO A 68 13.36 -5.04 -3.63
N ASN A 69 12.12 -5.49 -3.76
CA ASN A 69 11.35 -5.36 -5.00
C ASN A 69 11.01 -3.90 -5.32
N ILE A 70 10.60 -3.12 -4.33
CA ILE A 70 10.32 -1.69 -4.51
C ILE A 70 11.62 -0.93 -4.80
N TYR A 71 12.71 -1.26 -4.13
CA TYR A 71 14.02 -0.68 -4.43
C TYR A 71 14.46 -0.96 -5.86
N ARG A 72 14.36 -2.20 -6.32
CA ARG A 72 14.68 -2.57 -7.71
C ARG A 72 13.83 -1.82 -8.71
N LEU A 73 12.53 -1.70 -8.42
CA LEU A 73 11.56 -1.03 -9.29
C LEU A 73 11.82 0.47 -9.40
N THR A 74 12.07 1.15 -8.28
CA THR A 74 12.06 2.62 -8.20
C THR A 74 13.41 3.24 -7.84
N GLY A 75 14.29 2.49 -7.20
CA GLY A 75 15.51 2.99 -6.59
C GLY A 75 15.32 3.77 -5.29
N PHE A 76 14.09 3.87 -4.80
CA PHE A 76 13.85 4.49 -3.51
C PHE A 76 14.38 3.60 -2.39
N GLN A 77 15.12 4.21 -1.46
CA GLN A 77 15.70 3.48 -0.32
C GLN A 77 14.72 3.40 0.86
N ARG A 78 13.80 4.37 0.97
CA ARG A 78 12.89 4.49 2.10
C ARG A 78 11.51 4.98 1.67
N PHE A 79 10.50 4.60 2.44
CA PHE A 79 9.19 5.22 2.37
C PHE A 79 9.23 6.65 2.94
N LYS A 80 8.34 7.51 2.46
CA LYS A 80 8.19 8.88 2.98
C LYS A 80 7.61 8.90 4.40
N SER A 81 6.80 7.91 4.75
CA SER A 81 6.12 7.80 6.05
C SER A 81 5.66 6.36 6.32
N ILE A 82 5.37 6.07 7.60
CA ILE A 82 4.71 4.81 8.00
C ILE A 82 3.37 4.64 7.26
N ARG A 83 2.60 5.71 7.10
CA ARG A 83 1.31 5.66 6.39
C ARG A 83 1.47 5.23 4.93
N GLN A 84 2.49 5.73 4.24
CA GLN A 84 2.79 5.28 2.89
C GLN A 84 3.20 3.81 2.85
N LYS A 85 4.06 3.36 3.78
CA LYS A 85 4.47 1.95 3.90
C LYS A 85 3.27 1.04 4.10
N LEU A 86 2.38 1.38 5.04
CA LEU A 86 1.16 0.61 5.31
C LEU A 86 0.22 0.58 4.09
N ALA A 87 0.03 1.73 3.42
CA ALA A 87 -0.82 1.81 2.24
C ALA A 87 -0.28 0.96 1.07
N VAL A 88 1.02 1.02 0.80
CA VAL A 88 1.65 0.20 -0.24
C VAL A 88 1.55 -1.29 0.10
N ASN A 89 1.91 -1.68 1.32
CA ASN A 89 1.85 -3.08 1.74
C ASN A 89 0.41 -3.60 1.77
N GLY A 90 -0.55 -2.81 2.24
CA GLY A 90 -1.96 -3.17 2.23
C GLY A 90 -2.49 -3.41 0.81
N ALA A 91 -2.16 -2.53 -0.13
CA ALA A 91 -2.54 -2.69 -1.53
C ALA A 91 -1.90 -3.93 -2.17
N LEU A 92 -0.61 -4.18 -1.92
CA LEU A 92 0.11 -5.32 -2.48
C LEU A 92 -0.39 -6.68 -1.97
N ASN A 93 -0.90 -6.72 -0.74
CA ASN A 93 -1.42 -7.94 -0.10
C ASN A 93 -2.94 -8.05 -0.12
N MET A 94 -3.62 -7.14 -0.81
CA MET A 94 -5.08 -7.17 -0.90
C MET A 94 -5.56 -8.37 -1.71
N PRO A 95 -6.50 -9.18 -1.18
CA PRO A 95 -7.08 -10.29 -1.91
C PRO A 95 -7.84 -9.83 -3.16
N GLU A 96 -7.99 -10.72 -4.14
CA GLU A 96 -8.77 -10.45 -5.34
C GLU A 96 -10.25 -10.20 -4.99
N GLY A 97 -10.88 -9.25 -5.70
CA GLY A 97 -12.28 -8.88 -5.48
C GLY A 97 -12.53 -7.92 -4.33
N TYR A 98 -11.50 -7.52 -3.59
CA TYR A 98 -11.64 -6.55 -2.49
C TYR A 98 -11.37 -5.11 -2.94
N THR A 99 -11.96 -4.18 -2.21
CA THR A 99 -11.76 -2.74 -2.39
C THR A 99 -11.07 -2.16 -1.17
N ALA A 100 -10.07 -1.31 -1.39
CA ALA A 100 -9.40 -0.58 -0.31
C ALA A 100 -9.61 0.93 -0.48
N LEU A 101 -9.95 1.60 0.62
CA LEU A 101 -9.93 3.06 0.71
C LEU A 101 -8.62 3.51 1.33
N VAL A 102 -7.80 4.23 0.57
CA VAL A 102 -6.51 4.74 1.03
C VAL A 102 -6.54 6.27 1.08
N SER A 103 -6.46 6.82 2.29
CA SER A 103 -6.36 8.26 2.52
C SER A 103 -4.94 8.63 2.92
N LEU A 104 -4.28 9.42 2.07
CA LEU A 104 -2.97 10.00 2.33
C LEU A 104 -3.00 11.50 2.01
N PRO A 105 -2.26 12.34 2.76
CA PRO A 105 -2.18 13.76 2.48
C PRO A 105 -1.56 14.04 1.10
N THR A 106 -1.73 15.26 0.61
CA THR A 106 -1.03 15.72 -0.58
C THR A 106 0.49 15.61 -0.37
N GLY A 107 1.21 15.11 -1.36
CA GLY A 107 2.64 14.81 -1.21
C GLY A 107 2.96 13.51 -0.45
N GLY A 108 1.96 12.81 0.11
CA GLY A 108 2.13 11.56 0.87
C GLY A 108 2.57 10.34 0.04
N GLY A 109 2.80 10.51 -1.26
CA GLY A 109 3.36 9.47 -2.14
C GLY A 109 2.35 8.42 -2.59
N LYS A 110 1.09 8.80 -2.82
CA LYS A 110 0.02 7.93 -3.34
C LYS A 110 0.40 7.19 -4.63
N SER A 111 1.12 7.86 -5.53
CA SER A 111 1.54 7.28 -6.83
C SER A 111 2.40 6.03 -6.70
N LEU A 112 3.14 5.87 -5.58
CA LEU A 112 3.95 4.67 -5.35
C LEU A 112 3.07 3.41 -5.25
N ILE A 113 1.83 3.53 -4.76
CA ILE A 113 0.89 2.40 -4.63
C ILE A 113 0.58 1.84 -6.03
N THR A 114 0.12 2.69 -6.96
CA THR A 114 -0.24 2.26 -8.31
C THR A 114 0.98 1.79 -9.11
N GLN A 115 2.12 2.46 -8.94
CA GLN A 115 3.38 2.07 -9.59
C GLN A 115 3.86 0.70 -9.13
N THR A 116 3.82 0.41 -7.83
CA THR A 116 4.23 -0.91 -7.30
C THR A 116 3.27 -2.01 -7.71
N MET A 117 1.96 -1.76 -7.67
CA MET A 117 0.95 -2.73 -8.11
C MET A 117 1.10 -3.11 -9.58
N ALA A 118 1.39 -2.14 -10.45
CA ALA A 118 1.55 -2.36 -11.88
C ALA A 118 2.66 -3.36 -12.23
N TYR A 119 3.66 -3.51 -11.36
CA TYR A 119 4.82 -4.36 -11.61
C TYR A 119 4.92 -5.58 -10.69
N GLN A 120 3.95 -5.76 -9.80
CA GLN A 120 3.90 -6.93 -8.93
C GLN A 120 3.46 -8.20 -9.67
N LYS A 121 2.41 -8.10 -10.49
CA LYS A 121 1.92 -9.21 -11.33
C LYS A 121 2.51 -9.09 -12.72
N LYS A 122 3.13 -10.17 -13.23
CA LYS A 122 3.81 -10.15 -14.55
C LYS A 122 2.87 -9.88 -15.73
N ASP A 123 1.60 -10.27 -15.63
CA ASP A 123 0.66 -10.24 -16.76
C ASP A 123 -0.55 -9.32 -16.53
N GLY A 124 -0.50 -8.45 -15.52
CA GLY A 124 -1.58 -7.55 -15.16
C GLY A 124 -1.47 -6.17 -15.80
N LEU A 125 -2.60 -5.50 -16.01
CA LEU A 125 -2.71 -4.09 -16.32
C LEU A 125 -3.28 -3.35 -15.10
N THR A 126 -2.56 -2.36 -14.62
CA THR A 126 -3.08 -1.43 -13.60
C THR A 126 -3.66 -0.21 -14.29
N ILE A 127 -4.94 0.07 -14.01
CA ILE A 127 -5.65 1.24 -14.52
C ILE A 127 -5.81 2.25 -13.38
N THR A 128 -5.40 3.49 -13.62
CA THR A 128 -5.55 4.59 -12.68
C THR A 128 -6.43 5.67 -13.30
N VAL A 129 -7.60 5.90 -12.71
CA VAL A 129 -8.51 6.97 -13.16
C VAL A 129 -8.14 8.26 -12.44
N VAL A 130 -7.95 9.33 -13.21
CA VAL A 130 -7.63 10.67 -12.70
C VAL A 130 -8.58 11.72 -13.24
N PRO A 131 -8.86 12.80 -12.51
CA PRO A 131 -9.92 13.74 -12.88
C PRO A 131 -9.63 14.62 -14.10
N THR A 132 -8.34 14.78 -14.48
CA THR A 132 -7.98 15.68 -15.59
C THR A 132 -6.91 15.10 -16.49
N VAL A 133 -6.93 15.48 -17.75
CA VAL A 133 -5.92 15.10 -18.77
C VAL A 133 -4.52 15.55 -18.35
N SER A 134 -4.39 16.78 -17.87
CA SER A 134 -3.08 17.30 -17.39
C SER A 134 -2.49 16.44 -16.29
N LEU A 135 -3.32 15.97 -15.35
CA LEU A 135 -2.88 15.10 -14.28
C LEU A 135 -2.49 13.72 -14.82
N ALA A 136 -3.24 13.18 -15.80
CA ALA A 136 -2.88 11.91 -16.45
C ALA A 136 -1.51 11.98 -17.12
N MET A 137 -1.26 13.04 -17.86
CA MET A 137 0.03 13.26 -18.54
C MET A 137 1.18 13.43 -17.55
N ASP A 138 0.98 14.21 -16.47
CA ASP A 138 1.99 14.38 -15.43
C ASP A 138 2.29 13.06 -14.70
N GLN A 139 1.25 12.27 -14.36
CA GLN A 139 1.44 10.95 -13.74
C GLN A 139 2.20 9.98 -14.65
N VAL A 140 1.97 10.01 -15.97
CA VAL A 140 2.76 9.22 -16.93
C VAL A 140 4.22 9.63 -16.89
N ARG A 141 4.51 10.95 -16.93
CA ARG A 141 5.88 11.49 -16.85
C ARG A 141 6.56 11.02 -15.56
N VAL A 142 5.93 11.26 -14.41
CA VAL A 142 6.45 10.88 -13.10
C VAL A 142 6.66 9.37 -12.99
N ALA A 143 5.75 8.56 -13.53
CA ALA A 143 5.90 7.11 -13.50
C ALA A 143 7.09 6.64 -14.37
N LYS A 144 7.26 7.23 -15.55
CA LYS A 144 8.40 6.93 -16.45
C LYS A 144 9.76 7.34 -15.85
N ASP A 145 9.78 8.38 -15.03
CA ASP A 145 10.99 8.83 -14.33
C ASP A 145 11.31 7.96 -13.11
N ASN A 146 10.27 7.53 -12.38
CA ASN A 146 10.43 6.77 -11.15
C ASN A 146 10.68 5.27 -11.38
N ILE A 147 10.15 4.69 -12.44
CA ILE A 147 10.21 3.24 -12.67
C ILE A 147 11.44 2.89 -13.51
N ARG A 148 12.41 2.24 -12.88
CA ARG A 148 13.71 1.92 -13.50
C ARG A 148 13.70 0.70 -14.41
N VAL A 149 12.87 -0.29 -14.08
CA VAL A 149 12.86 -1.60 -14.77
C VAL A 149 11.88 -1.66 -15.94
N ALA A 150 11.05 -0.62 -16.10
CA ALA A 150 10.04 -0.58 -17.13
C ALA A 150 10.56 -0.01 -18.44
N SER A 151 10.15 -0.61 -19.56
CA SER A 151 10.18 0.09 -20.83
C SER A 151 9.21 1.29 -20.76
N LYS A 152 9.65 2.46 -21.25
CA LYS A 152 8.77 3.64 -21.33
C LYS A 152 7.47 3.37 -22.10
N ALA A 153 7.49 2.36 -22.96
CA ALA A 153 6.33 1.90 -23.73
C ALA A 153 5.29 1.14 -22.87
N GLU A 154 5.63 0.70 -21.66
CA GLU A 154 4.70 -0.02 -20.76
C GLU A 154 3.75 0.91 -19.99
N ILE A 155 3.96 2.22 -20.10
CA ILE A 155 3.19 3.24 -19.39
C ILE A 155 2.56 4.20 -20.41
N ALA A 156 1.25 4.44 -20.30
CA ALA A 156 0.52 5.35 -21.17
C ALA A 156 -0.59 6.10 -20.42
N CYS A 157 -1.13 7.15 -21.06
CA CYS A 157 -2.41 7.75 -20.70
C CYS A 157 -3.42 7.62 -21.84
N TYR A 158 -4.70 7.57 -21.49
CA TYR A 158 -5.82 7.55 -22.42
C TYR A 158 -6.85 8.59 -22.01
N TYR A 159 -7.27 9.43 -22.95
CA TYR A 159 -8.27 10.48 -22.75
C TYR A 159 -9.06 10.72 -24.04
N SER A 160 -10.18 11.45 -23.92
CA SER A 160 -11.14 11.64 -25.02
C SER A 160 -10.53 12.23 -26.30
N ASP A 161 -9.65 13.23 -26.17
CA ASP A 161 -9.08 14.00 -27.29
C ASP A 161 -7.79 13.41 -27.86
N LEU A 162 -7.40 12.22 -27.41
CA LEU A 162 -6.22 11.52 -27.94
C LEU A 162 -6.45 11.15 -29.42
N ALA A 163 -5.42 11.31 -30.25
CA ALA A 163 -5.48 10.97 -31.67
C ALA A 163 -5.89 9.51 -31.88
N SER A 164 -6.66 9.24 -32.96
CA SER A 164 -7.19 7.89 -33.21
C SER A 164 -6.09 6.84 -33.37
N GLU A 165 -4.95 7.19 -33.93
CA GLU A 165 -3.79 6.31 -34.08
C GLU A 165 -3.17 5.95 -32.74
N GLU A 166 -3.03 6.94 -31.84
CA GLU A 166 -2.52 6.71 -30.49
C GLU A 166 -3.47 5.83 -29.67
N LYS A 167 -4.79 6.07 -29.77
CA LYS A 167 -5.81 5.21 -29.14
C LYS A 167 -5.68 3.76 -29.60
N ARG A 168 -5.54 3.52 -30.93
CA ARG A 168 -5.33 2.18 -31.49
C ARG A 168 -4.04 1.56 -30.96
N SER A 169 -2.94 2.30 -30.96
CA SER A 169 -1.66 1.85 -30.43
C SER A 169 -1.75 1.39 -28.96
N ILE A 170 -2.45 2.17 -28.12
CA ILE A 170 -2.65 1.81 -26.71
C ILE A 170 -3.48 0.52 -26.60
N ILE A 171 -4.58 0.41 -27.35
CA ILE A 171 -5.43 -0.79 -27.36
C ILE A 171 -4.64 -2.03 -27.80
N ASP A 172 -3.83 -1.90 -28.84
CA ASP A 172 -3.00 -3.01 -29.32
C ASP A 172 -1.95 -3.43 -28.31
N ARG A 173 -1.36 -2.47 -27.58
CA ARG A 173 -0.43 -2.77 -26.49
C ARG A 173 -1.13 -3.45 -25.30
N ILE A 174 -2.39 -3.12 -25.01
CA ILE A 174 -3.20 -3.83 -24.00
C ILE A 174 -3.45 -5.26 -24.45
N LYS A 175 -3.96 -5.46 -25.69
CA LYS A 175 -4.26 -6.78 -26.25
C LYS A 175 -3.02 -7.69 -26.25
N ASN A 176 -1.86 -7.14 -26.55
CA ASN A 176 -0.59 -7.85 -26.59
C ASN A 176 0.13 -7.94 -25.23
N ARG A 177 -0.54 -7.54 -24.11
CA ARG A 177 0.01 -7.55 -22.75
C ARG A 177 1.33 -6.76 -22.60
N LYS A 178 1.53 -5.75 -23.44
CA LYS A 178 2.72 -4.89 -23.44
C LYS A 178 2.54 -3.61 -22.62
N LEU A 179 1.32 -3.33 -22.12
CA LEU A 179 1.02 -2.21 -21.28
C LEU A 179 0.83 -2.67 -19.83
N ARG A 180 1.46 -1.99 -18.89
CA ARG A 180 1.44 -2.32 -17.46
C ARG A 180 0.70 -1.30 -16.62
N LEU A 181 0.80 -0.04 -16.97
CA LEU A 181 0.21 1.06 -16.24
C LEU A 181 -0.48 2.02 -17.21
N LEU A 182 -1.77 2.21 -17.04
CA LEU A 182 -2.60 3.09 -17.85
C LEU A 182 -3.28 4.13 -16.97
N PHE A 183 -3.04 5.40 -17.25
CA PHE A 183 -3.78 6.50 -16.65
C PHE A 183 -4.92 6.91 -17.57
N ILE A 184 -6.13 7.01 -17.03
CA ILE A 184 -7.35 7.39 -17.80
C ILE A 184 -7.91 8.67 -17.22
N SER A 185 -8.21 9.60 -18.08
CA SER A 185 -9.02 10.78 -17.77
C SER A 185 -10.29 10.77 -18.63
N PRO A 186 -11.42 11.20 -18.07
CA PRO A 186 -12.67 11.38 -18.82
C PRO A 186 -12.50 12.34 -20.00
#